data_d1983bbed64e21931486e83297805f84
#
_entry.id   d1983bbed64e21931486e83297805f84
#
_cell.length_a   1.000
_cell.length_b   1.000
_cell.length_c   1.000
_cell.angle_alpha   90.00
_cell.angle_beta   90.00
_cell.angle_gamma   90.00
#
_symmetry.space_group_name_H-M   'P 1'
#
loop_
_entity.id
_entity.type
_entity.pdbx_description
1 polymer ?
#
loop_
_entity_poly.entity_id
_entity_poly.type
_entity_poly.pdbx_seq_one_letter_code
_entity_poly.pdbx_strand_id
1 'polypeptide(L)'
;MTYLILILSQFEARYKMVLILTLGLILLVLASAGKPHADEHSKAQMHYMTAPKLLKDQSQNAATNHAKANIWFTMAAYEGHEGALFHLGVSYENGRGVQKDLRLAAHFYRLAAARHHVAAQYNLAVMTAHGKGVKRDLEKALALILIAKQNTGLNPNARLRLNQFQIAIEGMLNNAQINRTEWQVEKLFGTRI
;
A
#
# COMPACT_ATOMS: atom_id res chain seq x y z
N MET A 1 -48.09 -5.13 -50.95
CA MET A 1 -46.61 -5.32 -51.02
C MET A 1 -45.83 -4.08 -50.58
N THR A 2 -46.17 -2.88 -51.00
CA THR A 2 -45.47 -1.63 -50.67
C THR A 2 -45.43 -1.25 -49.18
N TYR A 3 -46.52 -1.53 -48.43
CA TYR A 3 -46.62 -1.24 -46.98
C TYR A 3 -45.70 -2.13 -46.12
N LEU A 4 -45.50 -3.39 -46.50
CA LEU A 4 -44.64 -4.33 -45.77
C LEU A 4 -43.15 -3.98 -45.94
N ILE A 5 -42.77 -3.50 -47.10
CA ILE A 5 -41.39 -3.04 -47.39
C ILE A 5 -41.06 -1.76 -46.58
N LEU A 6 -42.04 -0.85 -46.43
CA LEU A 6 -41.87 0.37 -45.67
C LEU A 6 -41.70 0.07 -44.15
N ILE A 7 -42.46 -0.89 -43.63
CA ILE A 7 -42.37 -1.33 -42.20
C ILE A 7 -41.01 -2.01 -41.97
N LEU A 8 -40.57 -2.88 -42.87
CA LEU A 8 -39.23 -3.55 -42.72
C LEU A 8 -38.08 -2.57 -42.81
N SER A 9 -38.14 -1.56 -43.68
CA SER A 9 -37.09 -0.53 -43.78
C SER A 9 -37.03 0.35 -42.52
N GLN A 10 -38.17 0.64 -41.90
CA GLN A 10 -38.22 1.37 -40.61
C GLN A 10 -37.70 0.53 -39.47
N PHE A 11 -37.93 -0.79 -39.47
CA PHE A 11 -37.37 -1.71 -38.47
C PHE A 11 -35.85 -1.82 -38.61
N GLU A 12 -35.31 -1.92 -39.82
CA GLU A 12 -33.84 -1.92 -40.05
C GLU A 12 -33.17 -0.62 -39.63
N ALA A 13 -33.78 0.53 -39.90
CA ALA A 13 -33.23 1.83 -39.50
C ALA A 13 -33.20 1.99 -37.96
N ARG A 14 -34.26 1.54 -37.28
CA ARG A 14 -34.34 1.54 -35.80
C ARG A 14 -33.31 0.58 -35.18
N TYR A 15 -33.14 -0.61 -35.77
CA TYR A 15 -32.17 -1.59 -35.31
C TYR A 15 -30.72 -1.11 -35.50
N LYS A 16 -30.41 -0.49 -36.63
CA LYS A 16 -29.12 0.14 -36.91
C LYS A 16 -28.83 1.30 -35.93
N MET A 17 -29.84 2.11 -35.61
CA MET A 17 -29.67 3.22 -34.64
C MET A 17 -29.42 2.71 -33.23
N VAL A 18 -30.14 1.67 -32.78
CA VAL A 18 -29.91 1.03 -31.48
C VAL A 18 -28.53 0.39 -31.43
N LEU A 19 -28.09 -0.28 -32.49
CA LEU A 19 -26.76 -0.89 -32.59
C LEU A 19 -25.64 0.15 -32.55
N ILE A 20 -25.81 1.28 -33.22
CA ILE A 20 -24.84 2.39 -33.20
C ILE A 20 -24.76 3.03 -31.80
N LEU A 21 -25.89 3.22 -31.14
CA LEU A 21 -25.96 3.77 -29.80
C LEU A 21 -25.34 2.83 -28.75
N THR A 22 -25.59 1.50 -28.88
CA THR A 22 -24.99 0.50 -27.98
C THR A 22 -23.49 0.34 -28.21
N LEU A 23 -23.03 0.32 -29.47
CA LEU A 23 -21.62 0.34 -29.82
C LEU A 23 -20.93 1.63 -29.37
N GLY A 24 -21.59 2.78 -29.52
CA GLY A 24 -21.10 4.07 -29.02
C GLY A 24 -20.98 4.09 -27.51
N LEU A 25 -21.96 3.52 -26.78
CA LEU A 25 -21.92 3.40 -25.32
C LEU A 25 -20.81 2.44 -24.84
N ILE A 26 -20.65 1.31 -25.54
CA ILE A 26 -19.57 0.34 -25.28
C ILE A 26 -18.20 0.97 -25.54
N LEU A 27 -18.04 1.71 -26.64
CA LEU A 27 -16.81 2.43 -26.95
C LEU A 27 -16.54 3.56 -25.93
N LEU A 28 -17.58 4.26 -25.44
CA LEU A 28 -17.44 5.27 -24.39
C LEU A 28 -17.03 4.63 -23.07
N VAL A 29 -17.59 3.49 -22.70
CA VAL A 29 -17.23 2.72 -21.51
C VAL A 29 -15.82 2.15 -21.63
N LEU A 30 -15.44 1.64 -22.80
CA LEU A 30 -14.09 1.17 -23.08
C LEU A 30 -13.07 2.32 -23.10
N ALA A 31 -13.44 3.49 -23.61
CA ALA A 31 -12.58 4.67 -23.57
C ALA A 31 -12.45 5.27 -22.16
N SER A 32 -13.47 5.15 -21.31
CA SER A 32 -13.39 5.53 -19.89
C SER A 32 -12.68 4.48 -19.03
N ALA A 33 -12.77 3.20 -19.39
CA ALA A 33 -12.01 2.11 -18.77
C ALA A 33 -10.54 2.07 -19.23
N GLY A 34 -10.22 2.72 -20.33
CA GLY A 34 -8.89 2.72 -20.97
C GLY A 34 -7.97 3.90 -20.62
N LYS A 35 -8.26 4.68 -19.56
CA LYS A 35 -7.21 5.53 -18.98
C LYS A 35 -6.28 4.62 -18.18
N PRO A 36 -5.04 4.47 -18.63
CA PRO A 36 -4.19 3.45 -18.07
C PRO A 36 -3.86 3.80 -16.61
N HIS A 37 -3.99 2.83 -15.71
CA HIS A 37 -3.34 2.80 -14.39
C HIS A 37 -1.85 3.20 -14.45
N ALA A 38 -1.23 3.14 -15.64
CA ALA A 38 0.11 3.59 -15.91
C ALA A 38 0.34 5.09 -15.60
N ASP A 39 -0.65 5.95 -15.79
CA ASP A 39 -0.50 7.39 -15.56
C ASP A 39 -0.57 7.74 -14.06
N GLU A 40 -1.43 7.09 -13.30
CA GLU A 40 -1.52 7.27 -11.84
C GLU A 40 -0.28 6.72 -11.13
N HIS A 41 0.20 5.54 -11.54
CA HIS A 41 1.42 4.96 -10.98
C HIS A 41 2.67 5.81 -11.31
N SER A 42 2.72 6.39 -12.51
CA SER A 42 3.77 7.32 -12.92
C SER A 42 3.75 8.61 -12.09
N LYS A 43 2.57 9.16 -11.77
CA LYS A 43 2.43 10.34 -10.90
C LYS A 43 2.84 10.04 -9.47
N ALA A 44 2.36 8.95 -8.90
CA ALA A 44 2.74 8.50 -7.57
C ALA A 44 4.26 8.35 -7.43
N GLN A 45 4.90 7.76 -8.42
CA GLN A 45 6.35 7.60 -8.47
C GLN A 45 7.07 8.95 -8.58
N MET A 46 6.57 9.88 -9.41
CA MET A 46 7.15 11.21 -9.55
C MET A 46 7.06 12.00 -8.24
N HIS A 47 5.90 12.01 -7.58
CA HIS A 47 5.73 12.65 -6.28
C HIS A 47 6.65 12.03 -5.22
N TYR A 48 6.71 10.69 -5.17
CA TYR A 48 7.61 9.98 -4.27
C TYR A 48 9.08 10.35 -4.48
N MET A 49 9.56 10.44 -5.73
CA MET A 49 10.95 10.78 -6.06
C MET A 49 11.31 12.24 -5.82
N THR A 50 10.32 13.13 -5.70
CA THR A 50 10.54 14.55 -5.41
C THR A 50 10.85 14.79 -3.92
N ALA A 51 10.18 14.08 -3.02
CA ALA A 51 10.35 14.24 -1.58
C ALA A 51 11.81 14.06 -1.07
N PRO A 52 12.55 12.99 -1.46
CA PRO A 52 13.94 12.82 -1.02
C PRO A 52 14.91 13.91 -1.50
N LYS A 53 14.63 14.57 -2.62
CA LYS A 53 15.42 15.70 -3.11
C LYS A 53 15.34 16.87 -2.16
N LEU A 54 14.14 17.15 -1.62
CA LEU A 54 13.94 18.20 -0.62
C LEU A 54 14.66 17.89 0.70
N LEU A 55 14.73 16.63 1.11
CA LEU A 55 15.45 16.22 2.32
C LEU A 55 16.97 16.39 2.21
N LYS A 56 17.52 16.44 0.99
CA LYS A 56 18.94 16.68 0.71
C LYS A 56 19.27 18.17 0.51
N ASP A 57 18.27 19.02 0.37
CA ASP A 57 18.48 20.45 0.17
C ASP A 57 18.95 21.10 1.46
N GLN A 58 20.13 21.66 1.45
CA GLN A 58 20.76 22.35 2.60
C GLN A 58 20.49 23.87 2.59
N SER A 59 19.77 24.40 1.60
CA SER A 59 19.44 25.83 1.48
C SER A 59 18.42 26.30 2.51
N GLN A 60 17.68 25.39 3.14
CA GLN A 60 16.66 25.66 4.14
C GLN A 60 16.89 24.81 5.40
N ASN A 61 16.19 25.17 6.50
CA ASN A 61 16.30 24.38 7.70
C ASN A 61 15.63 22.99 7.52
N ALA A 62 16.14 21.99 8.25
CA ALA A 62 15.68 20.60 8.12
C ALA A 62 14.17 20.43 8.41
N ALA A 63 13.61 21.21 9.35
CA ALA A 63 12.18 21.11 9.69
C ALA A 63 11.29 21.55 8.50
N THR A 64 11.67 22.64 7.82
CA THR A 64 10.98 23.11 6.62
C THR A 64 11.07 22.11 5.49
N ASN A 65 12.25 21.52 5.29
CA ASN A 65 12.46 20.50 4.25
C ASN A 65 11.65 19.22 4.52
N HIS A 66 11.59 18.77 5.77
CA HIS A 66 10.73 17.66 6.16
C HIS A 66 9.25 17.95 5.96
N ALA A 67 8.78 19.17 6.31
CA ALA A 67 7.39 19.54 6.09
C ALA A 67 7.01 19.53 4.61
N LYS A 68 7.86 20.13 3.75
CA LYS A 68 7.67 20.10 2.28
C LYS A 68 7.72 18.66 1.73
N ALA A 69 8.66 17.85 2.17
CA ALA A 69 8.76 16.44 1.76
C ALA A 69 7.51 15.65 2.15
N ASN A 70 6.95 15.90 3.34
CA ASN A 70 5.72 15.24 3.78
C ASN A 70 4.51 15.58 2.89
N ILE A 71 4.44 16.78 2.31
CA ILE A 71 3.39 17.12 1.32
C ILE A 71 3.50 16.19 0.11
N TRP A 72 4.71 16.02 -0.44
CA TRP A 72 4.94 15.14 -1.59
C TRP A 72 4.70 13.67 -1.26
N PHE A 73 5.12 13.22 -0.07
CA PHE A 73 4.77 11.87 0.39
C PHE A 73 3.26 11.68 0.55
N THR A 74 2.53 12.71 1.00
CA THR A 74 1.07 12.64 1.12
C THR A 74 0.41 12.51 -0.25
N MET A 75 0.86 13.26 -1.25
CA MET A 75 0.36 13.15 -2.63
C MET A 75 0.63 11.75 -3.20
N ALA A 76 1.87 11.25 -3.07
CA ALA A 76 2.22 9.90 -3.51
C ALA A 76 1.45 8.80 -2.76
N ALA A 77 1.22 8.97 -1.46
CA ALA A 77 0.46 8.03 -0.64
C ALA A 77 -1.03 7.99 -1.03
N TYR A 78 -1.61 9.14 -1.37
CA TYR A 78 -2.97 9.23 -1.90
C TYR A 78 -3.11 8.43 -3.21
N GLU A 79 -2.10 8.46 -4.05
CA GLU A 79 -2.00 7.68 -5.29
C GLU A 79 -1.56 6.21 -5.05
N GLY A 80 -1.45 5.78 -3.80
CA GLY A 80 -1.23 4.39 -3.39
C GLY A 80 0.23 3.94 -3.29
N HIS A 81 1.21 4.86 -3.33
CA HIS A 81 2.63 4.50 -3.25
C HIS A 81 3.01 4.02 -1.85
N GLU A 82 3.38 2.73 -1.70
CA GLU A 82 3.66 2.10 -0.40
C GLU A 82 4.89 2.71 0.32
N GLY A 83 5.92 3.10 -0.43
CA GLY A 83 7.09 3.77 0.12
C GLY A 83 6.75 5.15 0.71
N ALA A 84 5.81 5.89 0.11
CA ALA A 84 5.35 7.16 0.65
C ALA A 84 4.60 6.99 1.97
N LEU A 85 3.72 5.97 2.06
CA LEU A 85 3.06 5.60 3.30
C LEU A 85 4.07 5.25 4.41
N PHE A 86 5.13 4.51 4.07
CA PHE A 86 6.20 4.20 5.01
C PHE A 86 6.90 5.47 5.51
N HIS A 87 7.26 6.39 4.63
CA HIS A 87 7.93 7.65 5.01
C HIS A 87 7.04 8.56 5.86
N LEU A 88 5.74 8.63 5.60
CA LEU A 88 4.78 9.32 6.48
C LEU A 88 4.75 8.68 7.87
N GLY A 89 4.74 7.36 7.94
CA GLY A 89 4.87 6.63 9.21
C GLY A 89 6.11 7.05 9.99
N VAL A 90 7.28 7.09 9.34
CA VAL A 90 8.55 7.55 9.94
C VAL A 90 8.47 9.01 10.38
N SER A 91 7.82 9.88 9.60
CA SER A 91 7.68 11.30 9.92
C SER A 91 6.84 11.51 11.18
N TYR A 92 5.70 10.83 11.30
CA TYR A 92 4.85 10.91 12.50
C TYR A 92 5.47 10.22 13.72
N GLU A 93 6.22 9.12 13.54
CA GLU A 93 6.93 8.44 14.63
C GLU A 93 7.99 9.34 15.27
N ASN A 94 8.70 10.11 14.46
CA ASN A 94 9.84 10.93 14.91
C ASN A 94 9.51 12.42 15.05
N GLY A 95 8.35 12.88 14.60
CA GLY A 95 7.98 14.31 14.57
C GLY A 95 8.76 15.10 13.51
N ARG A 96 9.09 14.50 12.35
CA ARG A 96 9.86 15.13 11.29
C ARG A 96 8.96 15.92 10.34
N GLY A 97 8.93 17.24 10.49
CA GLY A 97 8.08 18.15 9.70
C GLY A 97 6.59 18.03 9.97
N VAL A 98 6.21 17.27 10.99
CA VAL A 98 4.86 17.12 11.54
C VAL A 98 4.93 16.94 13.05
N GLN A 99 3.84 17.20 13.76
CA GLN A 99 3.77 16.85 15.17
C GLN A 99 3.86 15.33 15.35
N LYS A 100 4.67 14.88 16.31
CA LYS A 100 4.81 13.44 16.61
C LYS A 100 3.48 12.85 17.03
N ASP A 101 3.08 11.77 16.36
CA ASP A 101 1.88 11.00 16.67
C ASP A 101 2.12 9.51 16.36
N LEU A 102 2.26 8.71 17.43
CA LEU A 102 2.52 7.28 17.30
C LEU A 102 1.31 6.50 16.79
N ARG A 103 0.07 7.00 16.96
CA ARG A 103 -1.14 6.34 16.44
C ARG A 103 -1.21 6.53 14.93
N LEU A 104 -0.95 7.75 14.44
CA LEU A 104 -0.85 8.01 13.01
C LEU A 104 0.33 7.27 12.37
N ALA A 105 1.49 7.21 13.04
CA ALA A 105 2.62 6.42 12.57
C ALA A 105 2.24 4.96 12.35
N ALA A 106 1.63 4.33 13.36
CA ALA A 106 1.16 2.94 13.25
C ALA A 106 0.09 2.76 12.16
N HIS A 107 -0.77 3.74 11.96
CA HIS A 107 -1.76 3.73 10.88
C HIS A 107 -1.09 3.70 9.51
N PHE A 108 -0.14 4.61 9.25
CA PHE A 108 0.59 4.66 7.99
C PHE A 108 1.45 3.41 7.76
N TYR A 109 2.13 2.91 8.79
CA TYR A 109 2.85 1.64 8.68
C TYR A 109 1.92 0.46 8.36
N ARG A 110 0.70 0.44 8.92
CA ARG A 110 -0.30 -0.61 8.60
C ARG A 110 -0.71 -0.54 7.13
N LEU A 111 -0.95 0.65 6.59
CA LEU A 111 -1.30 0.83 5.18
C LEU A 111 -0.16 0.39 4.24
N ALA A 112 1.09 0.72 4.58
CA ALA A 112 2.26 0.28 3.82
C ALA A 112 2.50 -1.23 3.97
N ALA A 113 2.34 -1.79 5.18
CA ALA A 113 2.50 -3.21 5.45
C ALA A 113 1.47 -4.08 4.68
N ALA A 114 0.23 -3.59 4.54
CA ALA A 114 -0.80 -4.23 3.73
C ALA A 114 -0.44 -4.27 2.23
N ARG A 115 0.48 -3.40 1.79
CA ARG A 115 1.07 -3.40 0.44
C ARG A 115 2.43 -4.11 0.38
N HIS A 116 2.68 -4.98 1.33
CA HIS A 116 3.90 -5.80 1.43
C HIS A 116 5.22 -5.00 1.60
N HIS A 117 5.15 -3.74 2.05
CA HIS A 117 6.36 -2.95 2.35
C HIS A 117 7.07 -3.51 3.59
N VAL A 118 8.16 -4.23 3.40
CA VAL A 118 8.87 -5.00 4.45
C VAL A 118 9.29 -4.15 5.65
N ALA A 119 9.87 -2.96 5.39
CA ALA A 119 10.29 -2.08 6.49
C ALA A 119 9.11 -1.56 7.32
N ALA A 120 7.94 -1.37 6.70
CA ALA A 120 6.73 -1.00 7.41
C ALA A 120 6.17 -2.16 8.25
N GLN A 121 6.22 -3.40 7.72
CA GLN A 121 5.85 -4.60 8.48
C GLN A 121 6.73 -4.73 9.72
N TYR A 122 8.05 -4.54 9.58
CA TYR A 122 8.99 -4.56 10.70
C TYR A 122 8.67 -3.46 11.74
N ASN A 123 8.53 -2.20 11.31
CA ASN A 123 8.25 -1.09 12.23
C ASN A 123 6.91 -1.27 12.95
N LEU A 124 5.87 -1.73 12.23
CA LEU A 124 4.58 -2.04 12.83
C LEU A 124 4.69 -3.19 13.83
N ALA A 125 5.50 -4.22 13.55
CA ALA A 125 5.76 -5.30 14.49
C ALA A 125 6.42 -4.78 15.76
N VAL A 126 7.45 -3.93 15.64
CA VAL A 126 8.11 -3.29 16.78
C VAL A 126 7.12 -2.46 17.60
N MET A 127 6.31 -1.63 16.94
CA MET A 127 5.28 -0.81 17.63
C MET A 127 4.26 -1.70 18.34
N THR A 128 3.83 -2.78 17.72
CA THR A 128 2.84 -3.72 18.26
C THR A 128 3.41 -4.51 19.44
N ALA A 129 4.66 -4.97 19.37
CA ALA A 129 5.32 -5.67 20.46
C ALA A 129 5.49 -4.80 21.72
N HIS A 130 5.72 -3.50 21.53
CA HIS A 130 5.95 -2.56 22.63
C HIS A 130 4.68 -1.77 23.05
N GLY A 131 3.57 -1.89 22.32
CA GLY A 131 2.35 -1.10 22.61
C GLY A 131 2.49 0.39 22.26
N LYS A 132 3.37 0.76 21.31
CA LYS A 132 3.60 2.15 20.91
C LYS A 132 2.56 2.58 19.89
N GLY A 133 1.61 3.43 20.26
CA GLY A 133 0.54 3.93 19.40
C GLY A 133 -0.52 2.88 19.03
N VAL A 134 -0.34 1.64 19.43
CA VAL A 134 -1.26 0.50 19.25
C VAL A 134 -1.30 -0.35 20.52
N LYS A 135 -2.33 -1.18 20.67
CA LYS A 135 -2.37 -2.17 21.76
C LYS A 135 -1.22 -3.15 21.60
N ARG A 136 -0.54 -3.46 22.72
CA ARG A 136 0.52 -4.47 22.73
C ARG A 136 -0.05 -5.85 22.41
N ASP A 137 0.61 -6.54 21.46
CA ASP A 137 0.21 -7.85 20.99
C ASP A 137 1.43 -8.58 20.37
N LEU A 138 1.99 -9.52 21.11
CA LEU A 138 3.21 -10.24 20.71
C LEU A 138 2.93 -11.25 19.58
N GLU A 139 1.77 -11.92 19.56
CA GLU A 139 1.40 -12.86 18.50
C GLU A 139 1.24 -12.12 17.17
N LYS A 140 0.57 -10.96 17.19
CA LYS A 140 0.43 -10.12 16.00
C LYS A 140 1.78 -9.56 15.54
N ALA A 141 2.68 -9.20 16.46
CA ALA A 141 4.02 -8.75 16.11
C ALA A 141 4.81 -9.88 15.45
N LEU A 142 4.75 -11.13 15.98
CA LEU A 142 5.35 -12.30 15.36
C LEU A 142 4.78 -12.57 13.96
N ALA A 143 3.47 -12.54 13.80
CA ALA A 143 2.83 -12.72 12.49
C ALA A 143 3.33 -11.72 11.45
N LEU A 144 3.47 -10.43 11.82
CA LEU A 144 4.01 -9.40 10.92
C LEU A 144 5.45 -9.70 10.48
N ILE A 145 6.29 -10.23 11.36
CA ILE A 145 7.67 -10.62 11.04
C ILE A 145 7.69 -11.84 10.13
N LEU A 146 6.88 -12.86 10.41
CA LEU A 146 6.79 -14.05 9.58
C LEU A 146 6.31 -13.71 8.16
N ILE A 147 5.31 -12.81 8.05
CA ILE A 147 4.84 -12.29 6.75
C ILE A 147 5.96 -11.53 6.02
N ALA A 148 6.69 -10.66 6.72
CA ALA A 148 7.80 -9.91 6.12
C ALA A 148 8.90 -10.83 5.58
N LYS A 149 9.15 -11.95 6.22
CA LYS A 149 10.16 -12.95 5.81
C LYS A 149 9.78 -13.72 4.54
N GLN A 150 8.50 -13.77 4.15
CA GLN A 150 8.05 -14.38 2.88
C GLN A 150 8.52 -13.57 1.65
N ASN A 151 8.97 -12.33 1.84
CA ASN A 151 9.50 -11.54 0.73
C ASN A 151 10.84 -12.12 0.23
N THR A 152 10.85 -12.57 -1.02
CA THR A 152 12.02 -13.21 -1.67
C THR A 152 13.15 -12.21 -1.98
N GLY A 153 12.83 -10.90 -2.08
CA GLY A 153 13.77 -9.82 -2.38
C GLY A 153 14.49 -9.23 -1.15
N LEU A 154 14.47 -9.90 0.00
CA LEU A 154 15.13 -9.41 1.20
C LEU A 154 16.65 -9.38 1.05
N ASN A 155 17.25 -8.21 1.27
CA ASN A 155 18.70 -8.13 1.42
C ASN A 155 19.15 -8.79 2.75
N PRO A 156 20.43 -9.23 2.86
CA PRO A 156 20.92 -9.95 4.04
C PRO A 156 20.73 -9.18 5.36
N ASN A 157 20.91 -7.86 5.37
CA ASN A 157 20.75 -7.04 6.56
C ASN A 157 19.28 -6.94 7.02
N ALA A 158 18.33 -6.86 6.09
CA ALA A 158 16.91 -6.89 6.42
C ALA A 158 16.52 -8.26 6.99
N ARG A 159 16.97 -9.34 6.36
CA ARG A 159 16.75 -10.72 6.84
C ARG A 159 17.32 -10.93 8.25
N LEU A 160 18.52 -10.44 8.49
CA LEU A 160 19.15 -10.54 9.82
C LEU A 160 18.31 -9.82 10.89
N ARG A 161 17.88 -8.57 10.62
CA ARG A 161 17.03 -7.81 11.56
C ARG A 161 15.70 -8.50 11.84
N LEU A 162 15.05 -9.06 10.82
CA LEU A 162 13.81 -9.82 10.99
C LEU A 162 14.04 -11.05 11.86
N ASN A 163 15.11 -11.81 11.63
CA ASN A 163 15.43 -13.00 12.43
C ASN A 163 15.74 -12.65 13.89
N GLN A 164 16.53 -11.61 14.13
CA GLN A 164 16.86 -11.18 15.51
C GLN A 164 15.59 -10.76 16.27
N PHE A 165 14.70 -10.02 15.61
CA PHE A 165 13.46 -9.58 16.26
C PHE A 165 12.46 -10.74 16.45
N GLN A 166 12.41 -11.71 15.52
CA GLN A 166 11.63 -12.93 15.68
C GLN A 166 12.05 -13.69 16.94
N ILE A 167 13.34 -13.99 17.08
CA ILE A 167 13.89 -14.70 18.26
C ILE A 167 13.54 -13.96 19.56
N ALA A 168 13.64 -12.62 19.55
CA ALA A 168 13.31 -11.82 20.73
C ALA A 168 11.83 -11.92 21.10
N ILE A 169 10.91 -11.96 20.12
CA ILE A 169 9.46 -12.10 20.39
C ILE A 169 9.13 -13.52 20.82
N GLU A 170 9.69 -14.53 20.16
CA GLU A 170 9.46 -15.94 20.51
C GLU A 170 9.90 -16.25 21.92
N GLY A 171 11.00 -15.66 22.39
CA GLY A 171 11.44 -15.77 23.79
C GLY A 171 10.47 -15.17 24.82
N MET A 172 9.45 -14.39 24.39
CA MET A 172 8.41 -13.81 25.23
C MET A 172 7.06 -14.55 25.10
N LEU A 173 6.95 -15.54 24.24
CA LEU A 173 5.74 -16.32 23.95
C LEU A 173 5.92 -17.75 24.43
N ASN A 174 4.84 -18.45 24.70
CA ASN A 174 4.86 -19.89 24.90
C ASN A 174 4.71 -20.64 23.57
N ASN A 175 5.09 -21.93 23.55
CA ASN A 175 5.07 -22.75 22.33
C ASN A 175 3.68 -22.82 21.68
N ALA A 176 2.60 -22.82 22.46
CA ALA A 176 1.24 -22.87 21.91
C ALA A 176 0.89 -21.57 21.16
N GLN A 177 1.36 -20.41 21.63
CA GLN A 177 1.19 -19.14 20.97
C GLN A 177 2.01 -19.05 19.67
N ILE A 178 3.28 -19.52 19.71
CA ILE A 178 4.15 -19.57 18.55
C ILE A 178 3.51 -20.46 17.48
N ASN A 179 3.23 -21.72 17.80
CA ASN A 179 2.65 -22.69 16.86
C ASN A 179 1.33 -22.20 16.25
N ARG A 180 0.47 -21.55 17.04
CA ARG A 180 -0.78 -20.98 16.55
C ARG A 180 -0.52 -19.87 15.53
N THR A 181 0.43 -18.98 15.83
CA THR A 181 0.77 -17.84 14.95
C THR A 181 1.38 -18.35 13.65
N GLU A 182 2.31 -19.28 13.71
CA GLU A 182 2.92 -19.91 12.54
C GLU A 182 1.86 -20.59 11.66
N TRP A 183 1.00 -21.40 12.24
CA TRP A 183 -0.10 -22.05 11.51
C TRP A 183 -1.02 -21.05 10.82
N GLN A 184 -1.34 -19.92 11.47
CA GLN A 184 -2.17 -18.86 10.87
C GLN A 184 -1.49 -18.25 9.64
N VAL A 185 -0.19 -17.98 9.74
CA VAL A 185 0.58 -17.39 8.63
C VAL A 185 0.78 -18.43 7.50
N GLU A 186 1.10 -19.69 7.82
CA GLU A 186 1.17 -20.77 6.83
C GLU A 186 -0.11 -20.93 6.04
N LYS A 187 -1.26 -20.87 6.71
CA LYS A 187 -2.57 -20.93 6.05
C LYS A 187 -2.80 -19.82 5.07
N LEU A 188 -2.26 -18.61 5.32
CA LEU A 188 -2.38 -17.47 4.42
C LEU A 188 -1.55 -17.63 3.14
N PHE A 189 -0.38 -18.26 3.22
CA PHE A 189 0.55 -18.41 2.11
C PHE A 189 0.58 -19.80 1.47
N GLY A 190 -0.10 -20.78 2.06
CA GLY A 190 -0.12 -22.17 1.57
C GLY A 190 1.25 -22.86 1.63
N THR A 191 2.19 -22.34 2.41
CA THR A 191 3.56 -22.83 2.54
C THR A 191 3.90 -23.05 4.00
N ARG A 192 4.68 -24.10 4.29
CA ARG A 192 5.28 -24.32 5.61
C ARG A 192 6.38 -23.27 5.85
N ILE A 193 6.38 -22.62 7.00
CA ILE A 193 7.34 -21.58 7.40
C ILE A 193 8.59 -22.22 8.01
#